data_90c393382c5525f13c47a8d584871b51
#
_entry.id   90c393382c5525f13c47a8d584871b51
#
_cell.length_a   1.000
_cell.length_b   1.000
_cell.length_c   1.000
_cell.angle_alpha   90.00
_cell.angle_beta   90.00
_cell.angle_gamma   90.00
#
_symmetry.space_group_name_H-M   'P 1'
#
loop_
_entity.id
_entity.type
_entity.pdbx_description
1 polymer ?
#
loop_
_entity_poly.entity_id
_entity_poly.type
_entity_poly.pdbx_seq_one_letter_code
_entity_poly.pdbx_strand_id
1 'polypeptide(L)'
;MSNIKIIFQLFCLLFLSCSEQEDYILNSEESIFNSSLNITGEDNTLDIVTWNIENFPKNNLTNMYVKQIIDSLNIDIIGLQEIESLSYFNNLLDSLGQQWIGFRSGGINSDWGELSYIINTSNIEVSTNPYTILNDDSYYFAYREPYVLEISYNNENLVLINIHYKCCDGHEDRRLQASLALHDYINSNYNNSKVIILGDFNDMLTDGDNNIFSPFLSDMNNFYFTDFSIANSSNEFWSFPSWPSHLDHILITNELFNYVVDTQTVLVDWSLIGGLSAYDIYVSDHRPVIIKILLNQ
;
A
#
# COMPACT_ATOMS: atom_id res chain seq x y z
N MET A 1 68.66 -28.77 45.61
CA MET A 1 67.81 -29.39 44.61
C MET A 1 66.60 -28.51 44.46
N SER A 2 66.59 -27.68 43.42
CA SER A 2 65.59 -26.63 43.19
C SER A 2 64.61 -27.11 42.09
N ASN A 3 63.30 -27.19 42.37
CA ASN A 3 62.27 -27.50 41.42
C ASN A 3 61.78 -26.23 40.79
N ILE A 4 62.03 -26.03 39.49
CA ILE A 4 61.50 -24.96 38.65
C ILE A 4 60.18 -25.48 38.09
N LYS A 5 59.11 -24.82 38.47
CA LYS A 5 57.82 -24.98 37.85
C LYS A 5 57.70 -24.01 36.66
N ILE A 6 57.59 -24.54 35.45
CA ILE A 6 57.31 -23.80 34.22
C ILE A 6 55.82 -23.65 34.16
N ILE A 7 55.30 -22.40 34.18
CA ILE A 7 53.90 -22.03 33.92
C ILE A 7 53.77 -21.69 32.42
N PHE A 8 53.04 -22.54 31.71
CA PHE A 8 52.61 -22.26 30.32
C PHE A 8 51.38 -21.32 30.37
N GLN A 9 51.59 -20.07 30.02
CA GLN A 9 50.48 -19.14 29.77
C GLN A 9 49.98 -19.34 28.34
N LEU A 10 48.78 -19.90 28.22
CA LEU A 10 48.05 -20.03 26.95
C LEU A 10 47.42 -18.67 26.61
N PHE A 11 47.94 -17.97 25.62
CA PHE A 11 47.38 -16.73 25.11
C PHE A 11 46.29 -17.09 24.12
N CYS A 12 45.02 -17.04 24.56
CA CYS A 12 43.85 -17.09 23.65
C CYS A 12 43.69 -15.74 22.97
N LEU A 13 44.11 -15.64 21.71
CA LEU A 13 43.77 -14.54 20.82
C LEU A 13 42.32 -14.73 20.38
N LEU A 14 41.41 -14.00 21.01
CA LEU A 14 40.04 -13.79 20.52
C LEU A 14 40.10 -12.79 19.35
N PHE A 15 40.00 -13.31 18.14
CA PHE A 15 39.68 -12.48 16.99
C PHE A 15 38.21 -12.06 17.10
N LEU A 16 37.94 -10.86 17.61
CA LEU A 16 36.71 -10.15 17.43
C LEU A 16 36.69 -9.69 15.98
N SER A 17 36.02 -10.46 15.12
CA SER A 17 35.58 -9.99 13.83
C SER A 17 34.47 -8.97 14.07
N CYS A 18 34.82 -7.71 14.14
CA CYS A 18 33.90 -6.61 13.99
C CYS A 18 33.57 -6.56 12.50
N SER A 19 32.42 -7.05 12.09
CA SER A 19 31.84 -6.70 10.79
C SER A 19 31.50 -5.22 10.91
N GLU A 20 32.30 -4.35 10.32
CA GLU A 20 31.88 -2.97 10.01
C GLU A 20 30.67 -3.08 9.11
N GLN A 21 29.49 -2.87 9.67
CA GLN A 21 28.30 -2.52 8.93
C GLN A 21 28.59 -1.10 8.44
N GLU A 22 29.00 -0.98 7.17
CA GLU A 22 29.07 0.32 6.52
C GLU A 22 27.63 0.87 6.49
N ASP A 23 27.33 1.79 7.42
CA ASP A 23 26.16 2.64 7.34
C ASP A 23 26.34 3.49 6.08
N TYR A 24 25.74 3.05 4.98
CA TYR A 24 25.62 3.84 3.77
C TYR A 24 24.76 5.05 4.10
N ILE A 25 25.39 6.16 4.43
CA ILE A 25 24.73 7.48 4.51
C ILE A 25 24.48 7.88 3.05
N LEU A 26 23.34 7.46 2.50
CA LEU A 26 22.85 7.98 1.22
C LEU A 26 22.62 9.49 1.38
N ASN A 27 23.35 10.29 0.61
CA ASN A 27 23.00 11.70 0.45
C ASN A 27 21.62 11.76 -0.20
N SER A 28 20.79 12.71 0.22
CA SER A 28 19.41 12.90 -0.29
C SER A 28 19.31 13.11 -1.81
N GLU A 29 20.41 13.24 -2.51
CA GLU A 29 20.52 13.42 -3.98
C GLU A 29 20.89 12.11 -4.72
N GLU A 30 21.30 11.04 -4.01
CA GLU A 30 21.64 9.77 -4.66
C GLU A 30 20.38 8.96 -4.93
N SER A 31 20.32 8.38 -6.15
CA SER A 31 19.21 7.49 -6.51
C SER A 31 19.24 6.21 -5.68
N ILE A 32 18.09 5.83 -5.12
CA ILE A 32 17.90 4.55 -4.44
C ILE A 32 17.76 3.37 -5.41
N PHE A 33 17.68 3.65 -6.71
CA PHE A 33 17.45 2.65 -7.74
C PHE A 33 18.74 2.31 -8.51
N ASN A 34 18.88 1.02 -8.85
CA ASN A 34 19.90 0.50 -9.76
C ASN A 34 19.39 0.38 -11.20
N SER A 35 18.08 0.44 -11.41
CA SER A 35 17.39 0.43 -12.70
C SER A 35 16.06 1.19 -12.60
N SER A 36 15.50 1.60 -13.75
CA SER A 36 14.14 2.19 -13.76
C SER A 36 13.09 1.16 -13.31
N LEU A 37 12.01 1.65 -12.73
CA LEU A 37 10.84 0.82 -12.46
C LEU A 37 10.24 0.32 -13.77
N ASN A 38 9.81 -0.93 -13.80
CA ASN A 38 9.25 -1.54 -15.00
C ASN A 38 7.80 -1.10 -15.28
N ILE A 39 7.12 -0.61 -14.24
CA ILE A 39 5.71 -0.24 -14.27
C ILE A 39 5.58 1.15 -13.70
N THR A 40 5.05 2.06 -14.50
CA THR A 40 4.76 3.44 -14.13
C THR A 40 3.42 3.85 -14.72
N GLY A 41 2.81 4.90 -14.20
CA GLY A 41 1.61 5.52 -14.77
C GLY A 41 1.88 6.14 -16.14
N GLU A 42 0.81 6.56 -16.81
CA GLU A 42 0.83 7.13 -18.17
C GLU A 42 0.05 8.46 -18.20
N ASP A 43 0.53 9.43 -18.98
CA ASP A 43 -0.05 10.79 -19.01
C ASP A 43 -1.53 10.85 -19.47
N ASN A 44 -2.03 9.80 -20.14
CA ASN A 44 -3.39 9.74 -20.69
C ASN A 44 -4.34 8.83 -19.88
N THR A 45 -3.86 8.21 -18.82
CA THR A 45 -4.65 7.39 -17.90
C THR A 45 -4.84 8.08 -16.55
N LEU A 46 -5.80 7.64 -15.78
CA LEU A 46 -5.89 7.90 -14.35
C LEU A 46 -5.21 6.72 -13.64
N ASP A 47 -4.09 6.99 -13.00
CA ASP A 47 -3.23 5.99 -12.41
C ASP A 47 -3.36 6.02 -10.89
N ILE A 48 -3.95 4.96 -10.33
CA ILE A 48 -4.27 4.87 -8.90
C ILE A 48 -3.51 3.70 -8.28
N VAL A 49 -2.89 3.96 -7.14
CA VAL A 49 -2.10 2.98 -6.38
C VAL A 49 -2.75 2.71 -5.04
N THR A 50 -2.81 1.45 -4.62
CA THR A 50 -2.95 1.08 -3.21
C THR A 50 -1.60 0.61 -2.67
N TRP A 51 -1.27 1.03 -1.46
CA TRP A 51 0.00 0.69 -0.84
C TRP A 51 -0.05 0.73 0.69
N ASN A 52 0.04 -0.41 1.32
CA ASN A 52 0.36 -0.49 2.73
C ASN A 52 1.85 -0.17 2.91
N ILE A 53 2.18 0.90 3.64
CA ILE A 53 3.58 1.34 3.85
C ILE A 53 4.06 1.09 5.27
N GLU A 54 3.55 0.03 5.86
CA GLU A 54 3.94 -0.61 7.12
C GLU A 54 4.44 0.35 8.21
N ASN A 55 3.56 0.65 9.18
CA ASN A 55 3.89 1.46 10.36
C ASN A 55 4.61 2.78 10.03
N PHE A 56 4.18 3.47 8.98
CA PHE A 56 4.87 4.66 8.45
C PHE A 56 5.07 5.76 9.48
N PRO A 57 6.36 6.20 9.69
CA PRO A 57 7.57 5.74 9.02
C PRO A 57 8.24 4.56 9.74
N LYS A 58 8.78 3.60 9.01
CA LYS A 58 9.58 2.50 9.59
C LYS A 58 10.87 3.00 10.25
N ASN A 59 11.49 4.00 9.65
CA ASN A 59 12.70 4.64 10.17
C ASN A 59 12.88 6.07 9.62
N ASN A 60 13.98 6.71 9.94
CA ASN A 60 14.27 8.11 9.56
C ASN A 60 14.53 8.31 8.04
N LEU A 61 14.80 7.27 7.28
CA LEU A 61 15.02 7.35 5.84
C LEU A 61 13.76 7.04 5.02
N THR A 62 12.70 6.52 5.64
CA THR A 62 11.47 6.10 4.96
C THR A 62 10.91 7.20 4.04
N ASN A 63 10.83 8.45 4.50
CA ASN A 63 10.34 9.56 3.67
C ASN A 63 11.16 9.76 2.39
N MET A 64 12.48 9.63 2.47
CA MET A 64 13.35 9.78 1.31
C MET A 64 13.11 8.65 0.30
N TYR A 65 12.99 7.41 0.77
CA TYR A 65 12.72 6.26 -0.09
C TYR A 65 11.34 6.36 -0.74
N VAL A 66 10.29 6.61 0.06
CA VAL A 66 8.90 6.73 -0.42
C VAL A 66 8.77 7.87 -1.42
N LYS A 67 9.38 9.03 -1.16
CA LYS A 67 9.41 10.14 -2.12
C LYS A 67 10.02 9.75 -3.46
N GLN A 68 11.20 9.13 -3.47
CA GLN A 68 11.85 8.73 -4.72
C GLN A 68 11.05 7.67 -5.47
N ILE A 69 10.36 6.77 -4.75
CA ILE A 69 9.46 5.80 -5.37
C ILE A 69 8.27 6.53 -6.04
N ILE A 70 7.60 7.43 -5.32
CA ILE A 70 6.46 8.20 -5.86
C ILE A 70 6.87 9.02 -7.08
N ASP A 71 8.01 9.73 -7.01
CA ASP A 71 8.55 10.51 -8.14
C ASP A 71 8.82 9.65 -9.39
N SER A 72 9.14 8.37 -9.19
CA SER A 72 9.45 7.43 -10.27
C SER A 72 8.24 6.73 -10.85
N LEU A 73 7.08 6.79 -10.19
CA LEU A 73 5.88 6.05 -10.59
C LEU A 73 5.02 6.79 -11.61
N ASN A 74 5.12 8.10 -11.74
CA ASN A 74 4.25 8.95 -12.59
C ASN A 74 2.76 8.61 -12.37
N ILE A 75 2.28 8.74 -11.15
CA ILE A 75 0.94 8.35 -10.70
C ILE A 75 0.14 9.56 -10.24
N ASP A 76 -1.18 9.39 -10.18
CA ASP A 76 -2.11 10.46 -9.85
C ASP A 76 -2.61 10.39 -8.41
N ILE A 77 -2.95 9.20 -7.93
CA ILE A 77 -3.53 8.99 -6.59
C ILE A 77 -2.88 7.79 -5.93
N ILE A 78 -2.61 7.92 -4.64
CA ILE A 78 -2.15 6.83 -3.79
C ILE A 78 -3.09 6.71 -2.60
N GLY A 79 -3.73 5.55 -2.44
CA GLY A 79 -4.38 5.14 -1.20
C GLY A 79 -3.38 4.41 -0.33
N LEU A 80 -3.09 4.98 0.83
CA LEU A 80 -2.09 4.46 1.77
C LEU A 80 -2.77 3.83 2.99
N GLN A 81 -2.15 2.78 3.52
CA GLN A 81 -2.51 2.17 4.79
C GLN A 81 -1.32 2.26 5.76
N GLU A 82 -1.61 2.20 7.05
CA GLU A 82 -0.65 2.26 8.16
C GLU A 82 0.13 3.57 8.27
N ILE A 83 -0.53 4.70 8.02
CA ILE A 83 0.06 6.03 8.25
C ILE A 83 -0.01 6.37 9.74
N GLU A 84 0.98 6.02 10.52
CA GLU A 84 0.97 6.24 11.96
C GLU A 84 1.38 7.66 12.36
N SER A 85 2.34 8.25 11.67
CA SER A 85 2.85 9.58 12.03
C SER A 85 2.36 10.69 11.11
N LEU A 86 1.46 11.55 11.63
CA LEU A 86 1.02 12.75 10.91
C LEU A 86 2.17 13.70 10.56
N SER A 87 3.18 13.83 11.42
CA SER A 87 4.32 14.73 11.16
C SER A 87 5.18 14.24 10.01
N TYR A 88 5.45 12.94 9.93
CA TYR A 88 6.19 12.35 8.80
C TYR A 88 5.37 12.36 7.51
N PHE A 89 4.06 12.15 7.60
CA PHE A 89 3.15 12.27 6.46
C PHE A 89 3.17 13.70 5.87
N ASN A 90 3.06 14.73 6.71
CA ASN A 90 3.17 16.12 6.27
C ASN A 90 4.54 16.43 5.66
N ASN A 91 5.64 15.95 6.26
CA ASN A 91 6.98 16.11 5.71
C ASN A 91 7.13 15.41 4.33
N LEU A 92 6.49 14.26 4.13
CA LEU A 92 6.46 13.60 2.83
C LEU A 92 5.76 14.47 1.79
N LEU A 93 4.57 15.00 2.10
CA LEU A 93 3.82 15.90 1.22
C LEU A 93 4.61 17.16 0.86
N ASP A 94 5.23 17.80 1.85
CA ASP A 94 6.08 18.97 1.62
C ASP A 94 7.23 18.67 0.65
N SER A 95 7.78 17.46 0.74
CA SER A 95 8.90 17.02 -0.12
C SER A 95 8.48 16.68 -1.55
N LEU A 96 7.22 16.26 -1.77
CA LEU A 96 6.67 15.93 -3.10
C LEU A 96 6.35 17.19 -3.93
N GLY A 97 6.13 18.33 -3.27
CA GLY A 97 5.89 19.61 -3.93
C GLY A 97 4.41 20.03 -3.98
N GLN A 98 4.18 21.27 -4.46
CA GLN A 98 2.89 21.97 -4.34
C GLN A 98 1.72 21.33 -5.11
N GLN A 99 2.00 20.50 -6.11
CA GLN A 99 0.98 19.78 -6.86
C GLN A 99 0.39 18.59 -6.07
N TRP A 100 1.02 18.19 -4.98
CA TRP A 100 0.57 17.10 -4.16
C TRP A 100 -0.17 17.58 -2.92
N ILE A 101 -1.34 17.03 -2.69
CA ILE A 101 -2.10 17.21 -1.44
C ILE A 101 -2.32 15.87 -0.77
N GLY A 102 -2.54 15.88 0.53
CA GLY A 102 -2.78 14.65 1.28
C GLY A 102 -3.87 14.79 2.32
N PHE A 103 -4.56 13.70 2.55
CA PHE A 103 -5.59 13.56 3.58
C PHE A 103 -5.31 12.29 4.38
N ARG A 104 -5.41 12.39 5.69
CA ARG A 104 -5.26 11.27 6.63
C ARG A 104 -6.52 11.14 7.45
N SER A 105 -7.05 9.95 7.60
CA SER A 105 -8.13 9.65 8.54
C SER A 105 -7.63 9.81 9.99
N GLY A 106 -8.54 9.92 10.94
CA GLY A 106 -8.20 10.11 12.34
C GLY A 106 -7.72 11.50 12.71
N GLY A 107 -7.57 11.73 14.01
CA GLY A 107 -7.18 13.01 14.60
C GLY A 107 -5.66 13.16 14.74
N ILE A 108 -5.23 14.36 15.17
CA ILE A 108 -3.81 14.71 15.39
C ILE A 108 -3.09 13.73 16.34
N ASN A 109 -3.83 13.12 17.27
CA ASN A 109 -3.30 12.21 18.28
C ASN A 109 -3.59 10.73 17.96
N SER A 110 -4.06 10.40 16.75
CA SER A 110 -4.26 9.02 16.34
C SER A 110 -2.96 8.49 15.74
N ASP A 111 -2.43 7.43 16.34
CA ASP A 111 -1.16 6.79 15.97
C ASP A 111 -1.40 5.34 15.51
N TRP A 112 -2.64 5.00 15.11
CA TRP A 112 -2.99 3.62 14.83
C TRP A 112 -3.46 3.43 13.39
N GLY A 113 -2.57 2.93 12.53
CA GLY A 113 -2.87 2.32 11.24
C GLY A 113 -3.73 3.14 10.29
N GLU A 114 -3.67 4.47 10.35
CA GLU A 114 -4.59 5.37 9.65
C GLU A 114 -4.54 5.22 8.14
N LEU A 115 -5.71 5.38 7.53
CA LEU A 115 -5.87 5.42 6.08
C LEU A 115 -5.57 6.82 5.56
N SER A 116 -4.99 6.90 4.37
CA SER A 116 -4.64 8.20 3.80
C SER A 116 -4.76 8.19 2.29
N TYR A 117 -4.85 9.38 1.72
CA TYR A 117 -4.69 9.62 0.29
C TYR A 117 -3.60 10.65 0.05
N ILE A 118 -2.79 10.44 -0.98
CA ILE A 118 -1.91 11.44 -1.60
C ILE A 118 -2.37 11.61 -3.05
N ILE A 119 -2.58 12.85 -3.49
CA ILE A 119 -3.23 13.17 -4.76
C ILE A 119 -2.41 14.21 -5.51
N ASN A 120 -2.08 13.93 -6.77
CA ASN A 120 -1.54 14.94 -7.69
C ASN A 120 -2.71 15.76 -8.27
N THR A 121 -2.79 17.03 -7.92
CA THR A 121 -3.90 17.90 -8.30
C THR A 121 -3.74 18.58 -9.67
N SER A 122 -2.73 18.18 -10.46
CA SER A 122 -2.50 18.78 -11.78
C SER A 122 -3.69 18.60 -12.73
N ASN A 123 -4.36 17.44 -12.65
CA ASN A 123 -5.51 17.07 -13.50
C ASN A 123 -6.71 16.56 -12.70
N ILE A 124 -6.63 16.55 -11.37
CA ILE A 124 -7.65 16.01 -10.48
C ILE A 124 -8.22 17.10 -9.60
N GLU A 125 -9.54 17.19 -9.55
CA GLU A 125 -10.27 18.02 -8.60
C GLU A 125 -10.83 17.13 -7.48
N VAL A 126 -10.52 17.48 -6.23
CA VAL A 126 -11.13 16.83 -5.05
C VAL A 126 -12.49 17.47 -4.81
N SER A 127 -13.57 16.70 -4.97
CA SER A 127 -14.94 17.22 -4.92
C SER A 127 -15.40 17.56 -3.51
N THR A 128 -14.97 16.74 -2.53
CA THR A 128 -15.29 16.91 -1.10
C THR A 128 -14.10 16.52 -0.23
N ASN A 129 -14.01 17.06 0.97
CA ASN A 129 -13.03 16.54 1.93
C ASN A 129 -13.33 15.06 2.21
N PRO A 130 -12.31 14.19 2.19
CA PRO A 130 -12.50 12.78 2.49
C PRO A 130 -13.15 12.53 3.85
N TYR A 131 -13.95 11.49 3.93
CA TYR A 131 -14.76 11.14 5.11
C TYR A 131 -14.84 9.63 5.31
N THR A 132 -15.19 9.19 6.52
CA THR A 132 -15.38 7.78 6.84
C THR A 132 -16.82 7.34 6.70
N ILE A 133 -17.03 6.09 6.32
CA ILE A 133 -18.33 5.43 6.23
C ILE A 133 -18.35 4.18 7.11
N LEU A 134 -19.53 3.58 7.33
CA LEU A 134 -19.70 2.36 8.11
C LEU A 134 -19.16 2.50 9.56
N ASN A 135 -19.32 3.67 10.16
CA ASN A 135 -18.79 3.98 11.48
C ASN A 135 -19.43 3.11 12.59
N ASP A 136 -20.68 2.67 12.40
CA ASP A 136 -21.35 1.75 13.33
C ASP A 136 -20.80 0.32 13.24
N ASP A 137 -20.14 -0.02 12.12
CA ASP A 137 -19.50 -1.31 11.85
C ASP A 137 -17.98 -1.30 12.08
N SER A 138 -17.45 -0.27 12.72
CA SER A 138 -16.03 -0.01 12.97
C SER A 138 -15.26 -1.24 13.46
N TYR A 139 -15.89 -2.08 14.31
CA TYR A 139 -15.30 -3.34 14.78
C TYR A 139 -14.87 -4.24 13.61
N TYR A 140 -15.68 -4.38 12.56
CA TYR A 140 -15.38 -5.24 11.42
C TYR A 140 -14.18 -4.71 10.62
N PHE A 141 -14.03 -3.39 10.56
CA PHE A 141 -12.92 -2.70 9.90
C PHE A 141 -11.68 -2.50 10.79
N ALA A 142 -11.57 -3.23 11.89
CA ALA A 142 -10.46 -3.13 12.83
C ALA A 142 -10.27 -1.71 13.41
N TYR A 143 -11.38 -0.97 13.56
CA TYR A 143 -11.41 0.43 13.99
C TYR A 143 -10.70 1.41 13.04
N ARG A 144 -10.63 1.02 11.76
CA ARG A 144 -10.17 1.83 10.61
C ARG A 144 -11.30 1.85 9.59
N GLU A 145 -12.29 2.71 9.84
CA GLU A 145 -13.48 2.80 9.00
C GLU A 145 -13.08 3.15 7.55
N PRO A 146 -13.76 2.56 6.54
CA PRO A 146 -13.46 2.83 5.13
C PRO A 146 -13.43 4.33 4.84
N TYR A 147 -12.34 4.81 4.23
CA TYR A 147 -12.07 6.23 3.99
C TYR A 147 -12.38 6.58 2.56
N VAL A 148 -13.37 7.45 2.36
CA VAL A 148 -13.91 7.82 1.05
C VAL A 148 -13.27 9.10 0.55
N LEU A 149 -12.86 9.10 -0.72
CA LEU A 149 -12.41 10.24 -1.50
C LEU A 149 -13.26 10.36 -2.75
N GLU A 150 -13.89 11.51 -2.95
CA GLU A 150 -14.64 11.84 -4.17
C GLU A 150 -13.84 12.82 -5.02
N ILE A 151 -13.65 12.48 -6.28
CA ILE A 151 -12.87 13.26 -7.24
C ILE A 151 -13.63 13.51 -8.55
N SER A 152 -13.18 14.52 -9.29
CA SER A 152 -13.49 14.72 -10.70
C SER A 152 -12.21 14.65 -11.53
N TYR A 153 -12.22 13.82 -12.57
CA TYR A 153 -11.16 13.67 -13.55
C TYR A 153 -11.76 13.59 -14.95
N ASN A 154 -11.32 14.43 -15.89
CA ASN A 154 -11.89 14.52 -17.25
C ASN A 154 -13.42 14.69 -17.28
N ASN A 155 -14.01 15.49 -16.39
CA ASN A 155 -15.45 15.69 -16.17
C ASN A 155 -16.22 14.41 -15.76
N GLU A 156 -15.53 13.38 -15.34
CA GLU A 156 -16.09 12.16 -14.76
C GLU A 156 -15.93 12.17 -13.24
N ASN A 157 -16.99 11.85 -12.51
CA ASN A 157 -16.94 11.73 -11.06
C ASN A 157 -16.63 10.29 -10.67
N LEU A 158 -15.68 10.13 -9.75
CA LEU A 158 -15.28 8.84 -9.19
C LEU A 158 -15.30 8.89 -7.67
N VAL A 159 -15.59 7.74 -7.08
CA VAL A 159 -15.53 7.51 -5.64
C VAL A 159 -14.46 6.48 -5.37
N LEU A 160 -13.47 6.84 -4.58
CA LEU A 160 -12.43 5.92 -4.09
C LEU A 160 -12.72 5.59 -2.64
N ILE A 161 -12.62 4.32 -2.28
CA ILE A 161 -12.81 3.83 -0.90
C ILE A 161 -11.55 3.07 -0.50
N ASN A 162 -10.75 3.68 0.37
CA ASN A 162 -9.55 3.06 0.93
C ASN A 162 -9.92 2.26 2.17
N ILE A 163 -9.43 1.03 2.27
CA ILE A 163 -9.69 0.12 3.38
C ILE A 163 -8.40 -0.55 3.89
N HIS A 164 -8.45 -1.01 5.13
CA HIS A 164 -7.47 -1.92 5.69
C HIS A 164 -8.16 -2.88 6.65
N TYR A 165 -8.38 -4.12 6.21
CA TYR A 165 -9.09 -5.13 6.99
C TYR A 165 -8.25 -5.67 8.16
N LYS A 166 -8.87 -6.41 9.05
CA LYS A 166 -8.20 -7.04 10.19
C LYS A 166 -7.25 -8.13 9.71
N CYS A 167 -5.97 -7.99 10.05
CA CYS A 167 -4.95 -8.98 9.73
C CYS A 167 -5.15 -10.33 10.44
N CYS A 168 -4.43 -11.31 9.95
CA CYS A 168 -4.04 -12.56 10.58
C CYS A 168 -5.15 -13.62 10.61
N ASP A 169 -4.71 -14.88 10.70
CA ASP A 169 -5.58 -16.07 10.77
C ASP A 169 -6.52 -16.00 11.97
N GLY A 170 -7.70 -16.59 11.80
CA GLY A 170 -8.74 -16.62 12.84
C GLY A 170 -9.61 -15.37 12.90
N HIS A 171 -9.47 -14.47 11.93
CA HIS A 171 -10.30 -13.27 11.79
C HIS A 171 -11.09 -13.23 10.47
N GLU A 172 -11.18 -14.34 9.75
CA GLU A 172 -11.89 -14.46 8.47
C GLU A 172 -13.36 -14.06 8.60
N ASP A 173 -14.05 -14.53 9.66
CA ASP A 173 -15.44 -14.13 9.93
C ASP A 173 -15.59 -12.60 10.07
N ARG A 174 -14.62 -11.94 10.70
CA ARG A 174 -14.61 -10.49 10.89
C ARG A 174 -14.41 -9.76 9.56
N ARG A 175 -13.49 -10.24 8.71
CA ARG A 175 -13.27 -9.73 7.37
C ARG A 175 -14.47 -9.97 6.46
N LEU A 176 -15.11 -11.14 6.57
CA LEU A 176 -16.35 -11.43 5.82
C LEU A 176 -17.47 -10.45 6.18
N GLN A 177 -17.65 -10.12 7.47
CA GLN A 177 -18.64 -9.12 7.87
C GLN A 177 -18.31 -7.73 7.33
N ALA A 178 -17.02 -7.35 7.28
CA ALA A 178 -16.57 -6.12 6.63
C ALA A 178 -16.92 -6.11 5.14
N SER A 179 -16.67 -7.21 4.42
CA SER A 179 -17.03 -7.35 3.00
C SER A 179 -18.54 -7.27 2.76
N LEU A 180 -19.35 -7.90 3.61
CA LEU A 180 -20.81 -7.82 3.54
C LEU A 180 -21.31 -6.39 3.76
N ALA A 181 -20.84 -5.72 4.81
CA ALA A 181 -21.23 -4.35 5.12
C ALA A 181 -20.83 -3.38 3.99
N LEU A 182 -19.62 -3.55 3.43
CA LEU A 182 -19.14 -2.71 2.33
C LEU A 182 -19.93 -2.94 1.04
N HIS A 183 -20.20 -4.20 0.67
CA HIS A 183 -21.01 -4.56 -0.48
C HIS A 183 -22.42 -3.95 -0.39
N ASP A 184 -23.09 -4.12 0.75
CA ASP A 184 -24.44 -3.60 0.96
C ASP A 184 -24.47 -2.05 0.96
N TYR A 185 -23.43 -1.43 1.52
CA TYR A 185 -23.31 0.03 1.53
C TYR A 185 -23.15 0.60 0.12
N ILE A 186 -22.27 0.00 -0.71
CA ILE A 186 -22.05 0.45 -2.09
C ILE A 186 -23.33 0.30 -2.91
N ASN A 187 -23.98 -0.85 -2.86
CA ASN A 187 -25.23 -1.09 -3.55
C ASN A 187 -26.36 -0.12 -3.15
N SER A 188 -26.36 0.33 -1.90
CA SER A 188 -27.38 1.22 -1.35
C SER A 188 -27.11 2.71 -1.63
N ASN A 189 -25.83 3.13 -1.63
CA ASN A 189 -25.48 4.55 -1.63
C ASN A 189 -24.78 5.01 -2.91
N TYR A 190 -24.14 4.08 -3.66
CA TYR A 190 -23.35 4.38 -4.85
C TYR A 190 -23.86 3.63 -6.09
N ASN A 191 -25.15 3.31 -6.13
CA ASN A 191 -25.76 2.66 -7.29
C ASN A 191 -25.55 3.52 -8.55
N ASN A 192 -25.01 2.93 -9.62
CA ASN A 192 -24.58 3.57 -10.86
C ASN A 192 -23.45 4.61 -10.71
N SER A 193 -22.63 4.51 -9.68
CA SER A 193 -21.45 5.34 -9.50
C SER A 193 -20.17 4.59 -9.88
N LYS A 194 -19.19 5.30 -10.44
CA LYS A 194 -17.85 4.79 -10.69
C LYS A 194 -17.11 4.66 -9.36
N VAL A 195 -17.12 3.47 -8.76
CA VAL A 195 -16.48 3.22 -7.45
C VAL A 195 -15.24 2.36 -7.63
N ILE A 196 -14.18 2.75 -6.93
CA ILE A 196 -12.92 2.00 -6.82
C ILE A 196 -12.66 1.76 -5.34
N ILE A 197 -12.70 0.50 -4.93
CA ILE A 197 -12.31 0.09 -3.58
C ILE A 197 -10.88 -0.43 -3.68
N LEU A 198 -10.01 0.08 -2.84
CA LEU A 198 -8.58 -0.25 -2.85
C LEU A 198 -8.07 -0.37 -1.43
N GLY A 199 -7.09 -1.23 -1.21
CA GLY A 199 -6.51 -1.37 0.14
C GLY A 199 -5.89 -2.73 0.40
N ASP A 200 -5.46 -2.88 1.65
CA ASP A 200 -5.03 -4.15 2.22
C ASP A 200 -6.25 -4.90 2.79
N PHE A 201 -6.71 -5.90 2.07
CA PHE A 201 -7.83 -6.74 2.50
C PHE A 201 -7.41 -7.86 3.47
N ASN A 202 -6.09 -8.05 3.66
CA ASN A 202 -5.53 -9.04 4.55
C ASN A 202 -6.02 -10.49 4.29
N ASP A 203 -6.35 -10.80 3.03
CA ASP A 203 -6.81 -12.12 2.62
C ASP A 203 -6.53 -12.35 1.12
N MET A 204 -6.59 -13.59 0.67
CA MET A 204 -6.31 -13.96 -0.73
C MET A 204 -7.59 -14.20 -1.52
N LEU A 205 -7.71 -13.60 -2.70
CA LEU A 205 -8.86 -13.82 -3.61
C LEU A 205 -9.08 -15.29 -3.98
N THR A 206 -8.02 -16.08 -3.95
CA THR A 206 -8.02 -17.50 -4.36
C THR A 206 -8.28 -18.48 -3.23
N ASP A 207 -8.59 -18.00 -2.04
CA ASP A 207 -8.92 -18.84 -0.91
C ASP A 207 -10.17 -19.68 -1.22
N GLY A 208 -10.20 -20.90 -0.65
CA GLY A 208 -11.26 -21.87 -0.90
C GLY A 208 -12.55 -21.59 -0.13
N ASP A 209 -12.96 -22.55 0.68
CA ASP A 209 -14.19 -22.46 1.48
C ASP A 209 -14.11 -21.28 2.47
N ASN A 210 -15.24 -20.56 2.63
CA ASN A 210 -15.37 -19.35 3.47
C ASN A 210 -14.57 -18.13 2.99
N ASN A 211 -14.34 -18.02 1.67
CA ASN A 211 -13.70 -16.86 1.08
C ASN A 211 -14.42 -15.56 1.48
N ILE A 212 -13.68 -14.64 2.08
CA ILE A 212 -14.22 -13.36 2.59
C ILE A 212 -14.72 -12.45 1.47
N PHE A 213 -14.27 -12.66 0.24
CA PHE A 213 -14.67 -11.92 -0.96
C PHE A 213 -15.95 -12.44 -1.59
N SER A 214 -16.57 -13.50 -1.00
CA SER A 214 -17.79 -14.11 -1.54
C SER A 214 -18.93 -13.15 -1.83
N PRO A 215 -19.18 -12.05 -1.08
CA PRO A 215 -20.20 -11.06 -1.44
C PRO A 215 -19.96 -10.43 -2.81
N PHE A 216 -18.73 -10.08 -3.14
CA PHE A 216 -18.33 -9.49 -4.40
C PHE A 216 -18.16 -10.53 -5.51
N LEU A 217 -17.56 -11.68 -5.22
CA LEU A 217 -17.34 -12.76 -6.19
C LEU A 217 -18.64 -13.42 -6.64
N SER A 218 -19.71 -13.39 -5.84
CA SER A 218 -21.04 -13.85 -6.24
C SER A 218 -21.84 -12.80 -7.03
N ASP A 219 -21.36 -11.56 -7.07
CA ASP A 219 -21.99 -10.41 -7.73
C ASP A 219 -21.12 -9.84 -8.86
N MET A 220 -20.55 -10.71 -9.68
CA MET A 220 -19.63 -10.33 -10.79
C MET A 220 -20.25 -9.50 -11.89
N ASN A 221 -21.55 -9.32 -11.92
CA ASN A 221 -22.22 -8.39 -12.84
C ASN A 221 -22.04 -6.93 -12.40
N ASN A 222 -21.82 -6.71 -11.11
CA ASN A 222 -21.70 -5.38 -10.50
C ASN A 222 -20.30 -5.08 -10.00
N PHE A 223 -19.50 -6.11 -9.70
CA PHE A 223 -18.15 -5.97 -9.10
C PHE A 223 -17.10 -6.83 -9.80
N TYR A 224 -15.87 -6.29 -9.90
CA TYR A 224 -14.76 -7.01 -10.48
C TYR A 224 -13.43 -6.65 -9.78
N PHE A 225 -12.68 -7.65 -9.30
CA PHE A 225 -11.31 -7.47 -8.83
C PHE A 225 -10.36 -7.40 -10.01
N THR A 226 -9.76 -6.24 -10.23
CA THR A 226 -8.92 -5.97 -11.42
C THR A 226 -7.59 -6.71 -11.36
N ASP A 227 -7.13 -7.05 -10.17
CA ASP A 227 -5.91 -7.80 -9.85
C ASP A 227 -6.11 -9.32 -9.74
N PHE A 228 -7.29 -9.86 -10.12
CA PHE A 228 -7.58 -11.29 -10.03
C PHE A 228 -6.57 -12.15 -10.82
N SER A 229 -6.05 -11.64 -11.93
CA SER A 229 -5.01 -12.31 -12.72
C SER A 229 -3.68 -12.40 -11.96
N ILE A 230 -3.34 -11.40 -11.14
CA ILE A 230 -2.14 -11.38 -10.30
C ILE A 230 -2.29 -12.43 -9.19
N ALA A 231 -3.45 -12.48 -8.53
CA ALA A 231 -3.74 -13.47 -7.49
C ALA A 231 -3.58 -14.92 -7.97
N ASN A 232 -3.83 -15.17 -9.27
CA ASN A 232 -3.65 -16.48 -9.92
C ASN A 232 -2.27 -16.67 -10.57
N SER A 233 -1.38 -15.71 -10.48
CA SER A 233 -0.05 -15.75 -11.07
C SER A 233 1.00 -16.38 -10.15
N SER A 234 2.26 -16.36 -10.57
CA SER A 234 3.40 -16.74 -9.73
C SER A 234 3.52 -15.78 -8.53
N ASN A 235 3.80 -16.34 -7.37
CA ASN A 235 3.91 -15.60 -6.10
C ASN A 235 5.03 -14.53 -6.08
N GLU A 236 5.93 -14.56 -7.05
CA GLU A 236 6.94 -13.50 -7.22
C GLU A 236 6.33 -12.14 -7.58
N PHE A 237 5.07 -12.11 -8.09
CA PHE A 237 4.32 -10.90 -8.45
C PHE A 237 3.33 -10.47 -7.36
N TRP A 238 3.23 -11.17 -6.25
CA TRP A 238 2.29 -10.86 -5.18
C TRP A 238 2.74 -9.66 -4.35
N SER A 239 1.77 -8.99 -3.73
CA SER A 239 1.99 -7.74 -3.02
C SER A 239 2.71 -7.91 -1.68
N PHE A 240 2.61 -9.06 -1.01
CA PHE A 240 3.29 -9.36 0.26
C PHE A 240 4.37 -10.42 0.06
N PRO A 241 5.60 -10.03 -0.34
CA PRO A 241 6.62 -10.98 -0.81
C PRO A 241 7.34 -11.74 0.30
N SER A 242 7.47 -11.20 1.52
CA SER A 242 8.23 -11.83 2.60
C SER A 242 7.56 -13.10 3.14
N TRP A 243 6.22 -13.15 3.10
CA TRP A 243 5.39 -14.33 3.33
C TRP A 243 4.41 -14.43 2.16
N PRO A 244 4.81 -15.06 1.04
CA PRO A 244 4.18 -14.82 -0.26
C PRO A 244 2.66 -14.94 -0.23
N SER A 245 1.99 -13.80 -0.30
CA SER A 245 0.54 -13.64 -0.33
C SER A 245 0.18 -12.42 -1.19
N HIS A 246 -0.98 -12.44 -1.84
CA HIS A 246 -1.51 -11.26 -2.52
C HIS A 246 -2.67 -10.72 -1.70
N LEU A 247 -2.42 -9.67 -0.92
CA LEU A 247 -3.31 -9.14 0.12
C LEU A 247 -3.91 -7.79 -0.25
N ASP A 248 -3.22 -7.06 -1.14
CA ASP A 248 -3.61 -5.73 -1.58
C ASP A 248 -4.38 -5.84 -2.88
N HIS A 249 -5.65 -5.41 -2.87
CA HIS A 249 -6.56 -5.61 -3.99
C HIS A 249 -7.21 -4.32 -4.45
N ILE A 250 -7.66 -4.32 -5.72
CA ILE A 250 -8.44 -3.23 -6.31
C ILE A 250 -9.72 -3.81 -6.90
N LEU A 251 -10.83 -3.43 -6.31
CA LEU A 251 -12.19 -3.83 -6.69
C LEU A 251 -12.91 -2.63 -7.30
N ILE A 252 -13.60 -2.84 -8.43
CA ILE A 252 -14.34 -1.78 -9.12
C ILE A 252 -15.80 -2.16 -9.36
N THR A 253 -16.66 -1.14 -9.50
CA THR A 253 -18.03 -1.32 -9.96
C THR A 253 -18.12 -1.40 -11.48
N ASN A 254 -19.24 -1.93 -12.00
CA ASN A 254 -19.43 -2.23 -13.43
C ASN A 254 -19.39 -0.99 -14.34
N GLU A 255 -19.58 0.21 -13.80
CA GLU A 255 -19.42 1.47 -14.52
C GLU A 255 -17.97 1.69 -14.99
N LEU A 256 -17.00 0.96 -14.41
CA LEU A 256 -15.59 1.05 -14.77
C LEU A 256 -15.05 -0.14 -15.58
N PHE A 257 -15.80 -1.22 -15.76
CA PHE A 257 -15.30 -2.45 -16.40
C PHE A 257 -14.63 -2.25 -17.76
N ASN A 258 -15.16 -1.33 -18.57
CA ASN A 258 -14.65 -1.08 -19.92
C ASN A 258 -13.52 -0.04 -19.97
N TYR A 259 -13.15 0.54 -18.84
CA TYR A 259 -12.16 1.61 -18.77
C TYR A 259 -10.81 1.15 -18.21
N VAL A 260 -10.75 -0.03 -17.60
CA VAL A 260 -9.48 -0.59 -17.05
C VAL A 260 -8.57 -0.98 -18.21
N VAL A 261 -7.39 -0.39 -18.22
CA VAL A 261 -6.31 -0.69 -19.20
C VAL A 261 -5.42 -1.79 -18.66
N ASP A 262 -5.02 -1.68 -17.39
CA ASP A 262 -4.06 -2.59 -16.78
C ASP A 262 -4.17 -2.56 -15.25
N THR A 263 -3.74 -3.65 -14.60
CA THR A 263 -3.55 -3.73 -13.15
C THR A 263 -2.33 -4.60 -12.85
N GLN A 264 -1.38 -4.08 -12.08
CA GLN A 264 -0.13 -4.78 -11.80
C GLN A 264 0.39 -4.48 -10.39
N THR A 265 1.18 -5.42 -9.84
CA THR A 265 2.04 -5.14 -8.68
C THR A 265 3.32 -4.45 -9.14
N VAL A 266 3.66 -3.34 -8.51
CA VAL A 266 4.91 -2.63 -8.78
C VAL A 266 6.04 -3.27 -8.00
N LEU A 267 6.94 -3.95 -8.70
CA LEU A 267 8.07 -4.69 -8.12
C LEU A 267 9.24 -3.73 -7.79
N VAL A 268 8.98 -2.81 -6.85
CA VAL A 268 9.94 -1.75 -6.45
C VAL A 268 11.26 -2.36 -5.99
N ASP A 269 11.19 -3.42 -5.19
CA ASP A 269 12.34 -4.12 -4.63
C ASP A 269 13.28 -4.70 -5.70
N TRP A 270 12.78 -5.03 -6.90
CA TRP A 270 13.62 -5.53 -8.00
C TRP A 270 14.52 -4.45 -8.58
N SER A 271 14.11 -3.20 -8.49
CA SER A 271 14.86 -2.05 -9.00
C SER A 271 15.65 -1.33 -7.91
N LEU A 272 15.40 -1.64 -6.64
CA LEU A 272 16.00 -0.95 -5.50
C LEU A 272 17.44 -1.45 -5.23
N ILE A 273 18.33 -0.54 -4.86
CA ILE A 273 19.65 -0.90 -4.37
C ILE A 273 19.46 -1.63 -3.02
N GLY A 274 19.96 -2.86 -2.94
CA GLY A 274 19.76 -3.74 -1.79
C GLY A 274 18.52 -4.63 -1.86
N GLY A 275 17.71 -4.49 -2.91
CA GLY A 275 16.61 -5.42 -3.22
C GLY A 275 15.53 -5.47 -2.14
N LEU A 276 14.88 -6.63 -2.01
CA LEU A 276 13.81 -6.86 -1.04
C LEU A 276 14.22 -6.54 0.40
N SER A 277 15.48 -6.81 0.79
CA SER A 277 15.94 -6.52 2.15
C SER A 277 15.97 -5.02 2.45
N ALA A 278 16.41 -4.19 1.50
CA ALA A 278 16.38 -2.74 1.66
C ALA A 278 14.95 -2.20 1.63
N TYR A 279 14.11 -2.76 0.76
CA TYR A 279 12.70 -2.40 0.66
C TYR A 279 11.98 -2.65 2.01
N ASP A 280 12.13 -3.83 2.57
CA ASP A 280 11.55 -4.20 3.87
C ASP A 280 12.07 -3.29 5.02
N ILE A 281 13.35 -2.97 5.06
CA ILE A 281 13.93 -2.14 6.13
C ILE A 281 13.47 -0.67 6.03
N TYR A 282 13.43 -0.10 4.84
CA TYR A 282 13.28 1.34 4.63
C TYR A 282 11.90 1.78 4.15
N VAL A 283 11.11 0.86 3.61
CA VAL A 283 9.85 1.20 2.92
C VAL A 283 8.68 0.43 3.49
N SER A 284 8.53 -0.86 3.16
CA SER A 284 7.39 -1.68 3.54
C SER A 284 7.66 -3.17 3.29
N ASP A 285 6.90 -4.03 3.96
CA ASP A 285 6.76 -5.45 3.63
C ASP A 285 5.72 -5.71 2.52
N HIS A 286 4.94 -4.67 2.13
CA HIS A 286 3.99 -4.72 1.00
C HIS A 286 4.49 -3.93 -0.21
N ARG A 287 4.27 -4.48 -1.42
CA ARG A 287 4.48 -3.80 -2.70
C ARG A 287 3.23 -3.06 -3.14
N PRO A 288 3.37 -1.88 -3.79
CA PRO A 288 2.21 -1.18 -4.34
C PRO A 288 1.50 -1.99 -5.42
N VAL A 289 0.17 -1.87 -5.50
CA VAL A 289 -0.63 -2.37 -6.63
C VAL A 289 -1.23 -1.17 -7.35
N ILE A 290 -1.00 -1.08 -8.67
CA ILE A 290 -1.46 0.03 -9.53
C ILE A 290 -2.57 -0.44 -10.45
N ILE A 291 -3.59 0.40 -10.63
CA ILE A 291 -4.58 0.30 -11.70
C ILE A 291 -4.45 1.50 -12.64
N LYS A 292 -4.57 1.26 -13.94
CA LYS A 292 -4.62 2.28 -14.99
C LYS A 292 -6.01 2.32 -15.61
N ILE A 293 -6.62 3.49 -15.62
CA ILE A 293 -7.98 3.69 -16.12
C ILE A 293 -7.97 4.74 -17.23
N LEU A 294 -8.48 4.40 -18.41
CA LEU A 294 -8.61 5.31 -19.53
C LEU A 294 -10.07 5.83 -19.60
N LEU A 295 -10.33 6.95 -18.93
CA LEU A 295 -11.60 7.66 -19.07
C LEU A 295 -11.56 8.53 -20.33
N ASN A 296 -12.60 8.46 -21.15
CA ASN A 296 -12.68 9.21 -22.41
C ASN A 296 -12.46 10.73 -22.16
N GLN A 297 -11.62 11.31 -23.02
CA GLN A 297 -11.44 12.77 -23.10
C GLN A 297 -12.64 13.43 -23.74
#